data_789ea41c5eb9842d101208a1c0b52e01
#
_entry.id   789ea41c5eb9842d101208a1c0b52e01
#
_cell.length_a   1.000
_cell.length_b   1.000
_cell.length_c   1.000
_cell.angle_alpha   90.00
_cell.angle_beta   90.00
_cell.angle_gamma   90.00
#
_symmetry.space_group_name_H-M   'P 1'
#
loop_
_entity.id
_entity.type
_entity.pdbx_description
1 polymer ?
#
loop_
_entity_poly.entity_id
_entity_poly.type
_entity_poly.pdbx_seq_one_letter_code
_entity_poly.pdbx_strand_id
1 'polypeptide(L)'
;MEPNEPESRPTGPSRFEDLSEFRDLSSAPTPAAARRRPALVTTATVVFAVSAILNGIVVFAFSPTGGALWVSAVLGAGQALGAVLLFLLVPLGRPFGIALGFAGVVMGVALATGDAMSGLVTIGVNGFVIYGLAASGPAFRRG
;
A
#
# COMPACT_ATOMS: atom_id res chain seq x y z
N MET A 1 -22.62 4.14 -80.61
CA MET A 1 -21.37 4.41 -79.95
C MET A 1 -21.75 4.89 -78.53
N GLU A 2 -21.82 3.95 -77.60
CA GLU A 2 -22.07 4.27 -76.18
C GLU A 2 -20.75 4.53 -75.48
N PRO A 3 -20.64 5.55 -74.64
CA PRO A 3 -19.42 5.79 -73.85
C PRO A 3 -19.35 4.81 -72.67
N ASN A 4 -18.23 4.11 -72.57
CA ASN A 4 -17.85 3.26 -71.43
C ASN A 4 -17.79 4.08 -70.13
N GLU A 5 -18.68 3.80 -69.20
CA GLU A 5 -18.56 4.26 -67.81
C GLU A 5 -17.39 3.52 -67.12
N PRO A 6 -16.50 4.20 -66.43
CA PRO A 6 -15.46 3.56 -65.66
C PRO A 6 -16.06 2.89 -64.42
N GLU A 7 -15.91 1.57 -64.31
CA GLU A 7 -16.20 0.76 -63.13
C GLU A 7 -15.54 1.38 -61.90
N SER A 8 -16.38 1.89 -60.97
CA SER A 8 -15.94 2.30 -59.65
C SER A 8 -15.46 1.08 -58.86
N ARG A 9 -14.14 0.92 -58.72
CA ARG A 9 -13.55 -0.09 -57.84
C ARG A 9 -14.08 0.13 -56.40
N PRO A 10 -14.58 -0.93 -55.73
CA PRO A 10 -14.93 -0.81 -54.31
C PRO A 10 -13.63 -0.56 -53.54
N THR A 11 -13.55 0.63 -52.93
CA THR A 11 -12.56 0.95 -51.91
C THR A 11 -12.91 0.16 -50.64
N GLY A 12 -12.47 -1.11 -50.59
CA GLY A 12 -12.48 -1.85 -49.34
C GLY A 12 -11.59 -1.15 -48.32
N PRO A 13 -11.91 -1.28 -47.01
CA PRO A 13 -11.10 -0.69 -45.98
C PRO A 13 -9.65 -1.12 -46.17
N SER A 14 -8.74 -0.14 -46.13
CA SER A 14 -7.34 -0.39 -46.40
C SER A 14 -6.80 -1.33 -45.32
N ARG A 15 -6.10 -2.37 -45.73
CA ARG A 15 -5.50 -3.42 -44.88
C ARG A 15 -4.54 -2.85 -43.78
N PHE A 16 -4.34 -1.53 -43.81
CA PHE A 16 -3.50 -0.80 -42.85
C PHE A 16 -4.27 -0.26 -41.65
N GLU A 17 -5.60 -0.14 -41.71
CA GLU A 17 -6.41 0.26 -40.54
C GLU A 17 -6.47 -0.87 -39.49
N ASP A 18 -6.42 -2.13 -39.93
CA ASP A 18 -6.38 -3.32 -39.07
C ASP A 18 -5.09 -3.41 -38.19
N LEU A 19 -4.00 -2.77 -38.63
CA LEU A 19 -2.73 -2.81 -37.90
C LEU A 19 -2.67 -1.81 -36.73
N SER A 20 -3.53 -0.80 -36.74
CA SER A 20 -3.61 0.16 -35.62
C SER A 20 -4.26 -0.47 -34.38
N GLU A 21 -5.24 -1.36 -34.59
CA GLU A 21 -5.91 -2.11 -33.53
C GLU A 21 -4.97 -3.10 -32.83
N PHE A 22 -4.05 -3.74 -33.60
CA PHE A 22 -2.98 -4.59 -33.04
C PHE A 22 -1.94 -3.80 -32.25
N ARG A 23 -1.69 -2.54 -32.59
CA ARG A 23 -0.75 -1.67 -31.90
C ARG A 23 -1.28 -1.26 -30.52
N ASP A 24 -2.59 -1.03 -30.41
CA ASP A 24 -3.25 -0.70 -29.13
C ASP A 24 -3.26 -1.89 -28.16
N LEU A 25 -3.38 -3.13 -28.67
CA LEU A 25 -3.30 -4.34 -27.84
C LEU A 25 -1.87 -4.60 -27.29
N SER A 26 -0.83 -4.17 -28.01
CA SER A 26 0.56 -4.31 -27.55
C SER A 26 0.98 -3.24 -26.54
N SER A 27 0.25 -2.13 -26.47
CA SER A 27 0.44 -1.06 -25.49
C SER A 27 -0.36 -1.26 -24.20
N ALA A 28 -1.20 -2.30 -24.12
CA ALA A 28 -1.87 -2.67 -22.88
C ALA A 28 -0.82 -2.95 -21.80
N PRO A 29 -0.87 -2.27 -20.65
CA PRO A 29 0.12 -2.45 -19.59
C PRO A 29 0.13 -3.91 -19.17
N THR A 30 1.30 -4.54 -19.27
CA THR A 30 1.49 -5.94 -18.88
C THR A 30 0.97 -6.12 -17.45
N PRO A 31 0.13 -7.10 -17.13
CA PRO A 31 -0.45 -7.29 -15.80
C PRO A 31 0.57 -7.34 -14.66
N ALA A 32 1.80 -7.74 -14.98
CA ALA A 32 2.92 -7.78 -14.04
C ALA A 32 3.47 -6.37 -13.68
N ALA A 33 3.36 -5.37 -14.57
CA ALA A 33 3.80 -4.00 -14.29
C ALA A 33 2.82 -3.25 -13.36
N ALA A 34 1.55 -3.65 -13.33
CA ALA A 34 0.51 -3.01 -12.51
C ALA A 34 0.60 -3.34 -11.01
N ARG A 35 1.41 -4.33 -10.58
CA ARG A 35 1.47 -4.81 -9.20
C ARG A 35 2.77 -4.53 -8.45
N ARG A 36 3.65 -3.66 -8.95
CA ARG A 36 4.83 -3.27 -8.16
C ARG A 36 4.40 -2.42 -6.98
N ARG A 37 4.49 -3.00 -5.78
CA ARG A 37 4.25 -2.29 -4.53
C ARG A 37 5.29 -1.19 -4.37
N PRO A 38 4.88 0.05 -4.03
CA PRO A 38 5.84 1.07 -3.66
C PRO A 38 6.71 0.60 -2.50
N ALA A 39 8.01 0.85 -2.57
CA ALA A 39 8.95 0.45 -1.52
C ALA A 39 8.51 0.94 -0.13
N LEU A 40 7.96 2.17 -0.04
CA LEU A 40 7.46 2.74 1.19
C LEU A 40 6.29 1.95 1.81
N VAL A 41 5.37 1.41 0.98
CA VAL A 41 4.28 0.55 1.46
C VAL A 41 4.82 -0.77 1.98
N THR A 42 5.78 -1.35 1.28
CA THR A 42 6.44 -2.59 1.73
C THR A 42 7.16 -2.37 3.05
N THR A 43 7.91 -1.27 3.19
CA THR A 43 8.58 -0.92 4.46
C THR A 43 7.56 -0.74 5.59
N ALA A 44 6.47 0.00 5.38
CA ALA A 44 5.43 0.16 6.39
C ALA A 44 4.79 -1.18 6.79
N THR A 45 4.55 -2.07 5.84
CA THR A 45 4.05 -3.43 6.10
C THR A 45 5.01 -4.22 6.99
N VAL A 46 6.30 -4.18 6.69
CA VAL A 46 7.33 -4.88 7.48
C VAL A 46 7.42 -4.29 8.89
N VAL A 47 7.41 -2.96 9.03
CA VAL A 47 7.44 -2.29 10.34
C VAL A 47 6.24 -2.73 11.18
N PHE A 48 5.03 -2.74 10.63
CA PHE A 48 3.85 -3.18 11.37
C PHE A 48 3.89 -4.66 11.72
N ALA A 49 4.36 -5.53 10.81
CA ALA A 49 4.49 -6.96 11.10
C ALA A 49 5.49 -7.22 12.24
N VAL A 50 6.65 -6.59 12.20
CA VAL A 50 7.66 -6.70 13.26
C VAL A 50 7.12 -6.16 14.59
N SER A 51 6.45 -4.99 14.56
CA SER A 51 5.86 -4.40 15.76
C SER A 51 4.75 -5.29 16.36
N ALA A 52 3.93 -5.93 15.51
CA ALA A 52 2.91 -6.88 15.98
C ALA A 52 3.54 -8.10 16.67
N ILE A 53 4.62 -8.64 16.11
CA ILE A 53 5.37 -9.75 16.72
C ILE A 53 5.96 -9.34 18.06
N LEU A 54 6.59 -8.17 18.14
CA LEU A 54 7.18 -7.67 19.39
C LEU A 54 6.11 -7.44 20.47
N ASN A 55 4.95 -6.86 20.13
CA ASN A 55 3.83 -6.73 21.05
C ASN A 55 3.29 -8.11 21.49
N GLY A 56 3.22 -9.08 20.59
CA GLY A 56 2.87 -10.45 20.93
C GLY A 56 3.86 -11.07 21.92
N ILE A 57 5.17 -10.91 21.71
CA ILE A 57 6.21 -11.38 22.64
C ILE A 57 6.03 -10.72 24.02
N VAL A 58 5.78 -9.41 24.06
CA VAL A 58 5.52 -8.69 25.33
C VAL A 58 4.34 -9.31 26.07
N VAL A 59 3.23 -9.58 25.39
CA VAL A 59 2.03 -10.16 25.99
C VAL A 59 2.29 -11.56 26.51
N PHE A 60 2.94 -12.44 25.72
CA PHE A 60 3.09 -13.86 26.07
C PHE A 60 4.31 -14.15 26.96
N ALA A 61 5.43 -13.45 26.75
CA ALA A 61 6.66 -13.74 27.50
C ALA A 61 6.76 -12.99 28.82
N PHE A 62 6.25 -11.76 28.87
CA PHE A 62 6.34 -10.92 30.09
C PHE A 62 5.04 -10.88 30.88
N SER A 63 3.94 -11.42 30.34
CA SER A 63 2.63 -11.50 31.01
C SER A 63 2.25 -10.20 31.76
N PRO A 64 2.27 -9.04 31.10
CA PRO A 64 1.95 -7.79 31.76
C PRO A 64 0.53 -7.85 32.34
N THR A 65 0.30 -7.14 33.44
CA THR A 65 -1.01 -7.14 34.12
C THR A 65 -1.73 -5.81 33.89
N GLY A 66 -3.06 -5.83 34.05
CA GLY A 66 -3.88 -4.62 34.00
C GLY A 66 -3.88 -3.94 32.62
N GLY A 67 -3.80 -2.62 32.62
CA GLY A 67 -3.88 -1.79 31.41
C GLY A 67 -2.79 -2.07 30.39
N ALA A 68 -1.58 -2.40 30.83
CA ALA A 68 -0.45 -2.69 29.94
C ALA A 68 -0.72 -3.90 29.02
N LEU A 69 -1.37 -4.95 29.55
CA LEU A 69 -1.79 -6.11 28.78
C LEU A 69 -2.73 -5.72 27.63
N TRP A 70 -3.79 -4.98 27.95
CA TRP A 70 -4.78 -4.57 26.98
C TRP A 70 -4.19 -3.64 25.92
N VAL A 71 -3.35 -2.69 26.31
CA VAL A 71 -2.68 -1.78 25.37
C VAL A 71 -1.80 -2.57 24.40
N SER A 72 -0.96 -3.47 24.88
CA SER A 72 -0.08 -4.27 24.03
C SER A 72 -0.86 -5.22 23.13
N ALA A 73 -1.91 -5.85 23.65
CA ALA A 73 -2.76 -6.76 22.87
C ALA A 73 -3.51 -6.04 21.75
N VAL A 74 -4.14 -4.89 22.05
CA VAL A 74 -4.90 -4.08 21.08
C VAL A 74 -3.96 -3.48 20.03
N LEU A 75 -2.81 -2.93 20.44
CA LEU A 75 -1.82 -2.41 19.50
C LEU A 75 -1.25 -3.52 18.61
N GLY A 76 -0.88 -4.65 19.19
CA GLY A 76 -0.37 -5.79 18.43
C GLY A 76 -1.37 -6.31 17.41
N ALA A 77 -2.63 -6.49 17.80
CA ALA A 77 -3.70 -6.91 16.89
C ALA A 77 -3.96 -5.87 15.79
N GLY A 78 -3.99 -4.58 16.15
CA GLY A 78 -4.14 -3.48 15.19
C GLY A 78 -3.00 -3.45 14.17
N GLN A 79 -1.77 -3.60 14.62
CA GLN A 79 -0.58 -3.63 13.76
C GLN A 79 -0.58 -4.86 12.84
N ALA A 80 -0.97 -6.03 13.33
CA ALA A 80 -1.12 -7.24 12.52
C ALA A 80 -2.17 -7.02 11.41
N LEU A 81 -3.33 -6.49 11.77
CA LEU A 81 -4.36 -6.15 10.80
C LEU A 81 -3.88 -5.10 9.80
N GLY A 82 -3.20 -4.04 10.27
CA GLY A 82 -2.60 -3.01 9.43
C GLY A 82 -1.60 -3.59 8.43
N ALA A 83 -0.73 -4.48 8.87
CA ALA A 83 0.22 -5.18 8.00
C ALA A 83 -0.49 -5.98 6.90
N VAL A 84 -1.55 -6.71 7.23
CA VAL A 84 -2.35 -7.48 6.27
C VAL A 84 -3.04 -6.55 5.25
N LEU A 85 -3.70 -5.49 5.71
CA LEU A 85 -4.40 -4.55 4.83
C LEU A 85 -3.44 -3.83 3.87
N LEU A 86 -2.24 -3.45 4.34
CA LEU A 86 -1.19 -2.86 3.51
C LEU A 86 -0.59 -3.88 2.55
N PHE A 87 -0.40 -5.12 3.02
CA PHE A 87 0.09 -6.21 2.18
C PHE A 87 -0.86 -6.50 1.03
N LEU A 88 -2.18 -6.48 1.27
CA LEU A 88 -3.21 -6.70 0.25
C LEU A 88 -3.49 -5.46 -0.59
N LEU A 89 -2.87 -4.30 -0.30
CA LEU A 89 -3.14 -3.00 -0.93
C LEU A 89 -4.63 -2.59 -0.88
N VAL A 90 -5.33 -2.99 0.17
CA VAL A 90 -6.73 -2.61 0.35
C VAL A 90 -6.81 -1.10 0.58
N PRO A 91 -7.77 -0.36 -0.05
CA PRO A 91 -7.90 1.09 0.11
C PRO A 91 -7.98 1.56 1.55
N LEU A 92 -8.63 0.77 2.44
CA LEU A 92 -8.69 1.02 3.88
C LEU A 92 -7.33 0.86 4.60
N GLY A 93 -6.39 0.12 4.03
CA GLY A 93 -5.07 -0.10 4.65
C GLY A 93 -4.30 1.20 4.85
N ARG A 94 -4.43 2.15 3.93
CA ARG A 94 -3.74 3.44 4.02
C ARG A 94 -4.23 4.30 5.19
N PRO A 95 -5.52 4.69 5.31
CA PRO A 95 -5.97 5.51 6.44
C PRO A 95 -5.82 4.77 7.76
N PHE A 96 -6.04 3.46 7.79
CA PHE A 96 -5.84 2.64 8.98
C PHE A 96 -4.38 2.62 9.43
N GLY A 97 -3.43 2.43 8.51
CA GLY A 97 -2.00 2.47 8.79
C GLY A 97 -1.53 3.84 9.27
N ILE A 98 -2.05 4.92 8.70
CA ILE A 98 -1.78 6.29 9.16
C ILE A 98 -2.30 6.48 10.60
N ALA A 99 -3.53 6.05 10.91
CA ALA A 99 -4.09 6.14 12.25
C ALA A 99 -3.26 5.35 13.29
N LEU A 100 -2.81 4.14 12.94
CA LEU A 100 -1.90 3.36 13.77
C LEU A 100 -0.54 4.04 13.97
N GLY A 101 -0.01 4.67 12.93
CA GLY A 101 1.21 5.47 13.02
C GLY A 101 1.06 6.63 14.00
N PHE A 102 -0.06 7.35 13.97
CA PHE A 102 -0.35 8.40 14.96
C PHE A 102 -0.46 7.84 16.39
N ALA A 103 -1.14 6.70 16.59
CA ALA A 103 -1.18 6.03 17.88
C ALA A 103 0.24 5.67 18.38
N GLY A 104 1.10 5.20 17.47
CA GLY A 104 2.51 4.92 17.75
C GLY A 104 3.32 6.16 18.14
N VAL A 105 3.08 7.31 17.48
CA VAL A 105 3.72 8.58 17.87
C VAL A 105 3.28 9.01 19.28
N VAL A 106 1.99 8.95 19.59
CA VAL A 106 1.48 9.27 20.94
C VAL A 106 2.12 8.36 21.99
N MET A 107 2.24 7.07 21.69
CA MET A 107 2.90 6.10 22.56
C MET A 107 4.38 6.41 22.73
N GLY A 108 5.07 6.81 21.63
CA GLY A 108 6.46 7.24 21.68
C GLY A 108 6.68 8.47 22.57
N VAL A 109 5.77 9.44 22.54
CA VAL A 109 5.79 10.60 23.46
C VAL A 109 5.65 10.14 24.91
N ALA A 110 4.72 9.22 25.20
CA ALA A 110 4.55 8.68 26.54
C ALA A 110 5.80 7.90 27.01
N LEU A 111 6.42 7.10 26.12
CA LEU A 111 7.67 6.39 26.43
C LEU A 111 8.84 7.34 26.68
N ALA A 112 8.91 8.46 25.97
CA ALA A 112 9.99 9.43 26.14
C ALA A 112 10.06 10.06 27.53
N THR A 113 8.97 10.00 28.32
CA THR A 113 8.96 10.46 29.72
C THR A 113 9.75 9.54 30.66
N GLY A 114 9.89 8.25 30.31
CA GLY A 114 10.66 7.28 31.10
C GLY A 114 12.01 6.94 30.47
N ASP A 115 12.03 6.78 29.14
CA ASP A 115 13.22 6.50 28.34
C ASP A 115 13.18 7.33 27.04
N ALA A 116 13.90 8.44 27.06
CA ALA A 116 13.93 9.39 25.94
C ALA A 116 14.38 8.74 24.62
N MET A 117 15.34 7.80 24.67
CA MET A 117 15.87 7.16 23.47
C MET A 117 14.81 6.25 22.81
N SER A 118 14.18 5.38 23.58
CA SER A 118 13.09 4.52 23.11
C SER A 118 11.91 5.33 22.58
N GLY A 119 11.57 6.42 23.27
CA GLY A 119 10.52 7.34 22.83
C GLY A 119 10.83 7.98 21.48
N LEU A 120 12.03 8.56 21.31
CA LEU A 120 12.45 9.19 20.05
C LEU A 120 12.51 8.20 18.87
N VAL A 121 13.03 7.00 19.08
CA VAL A 121 13.05 5.95 18.05
C VAL A 121 11.62 5.59 17.65
N THR A 122 10.72 5.41 18.61
CA THR A 122 9.31 5.08 18.35
C THR A 122 8.62 6.18 17.55
N ILE A 123 8.82 7.45 17.92
CA ILE A 123 8.29 8.61 17.19
C ILE A 123 8.84 8.64 15.77
N GLY A 124 10.15 8.48 15.59
CA GLY A 124 10.82 8.52 14.30
C GLY A 124 10.31 7.42 13.34
N VAL A 125 10.23 6.19 13.82
CA VAL A 125 9.74 5.04 13.02
C VAL A 125 8.28 5.26 12.61
N ASN A 126 7.42 5.66 13.52
CA ASN A 126 5.99 5.87 13.21
C ASN A 126 5.77 7.11 12.33
N GLY A 127 6.54 8.18 12.53
CA GLY A 127 6.55 9.35 11.66
C GLY A 127 6.96 9.00 10.22
N PHE A 128 7.98 8.15 10.06
CA PHE A 128 8.38 7.64 8.75
C PHE A 128 7.27 6.80 8.09
N VAL A 129 6.58 5.95 8.85
CA VAL A 129 5.44 5.16 8.35
C VAL A 129 4.31 6.07 7.87
N ILE A 130 3.93 7.08 8.67
CA ILE A 130 2.91 8.07 8.29
C ILE A 130 3.29 8.77 7.00
N TYR A 131 4.52 9.28 6.90
CA TYR A 131 5.02 9.94 5.71
C TYR A 131 4.97 9.01 4.49
N GLY A 132 5.48 7.79 4.62
CA GLY A 132 5.52 6.80 3.55
C GLY A 132 4.12 6.45 3.02
N LEU A 133 3.15 6.26 3.91
CA LEU A 133 1.76 5.97 3.54
C LEU A 133 1.06 7.20 2.95
N ALA A 134 1.34 8.40 3.44
CA ALA A 134 0.81 9.63 2.87
C ALA A 134 1.30 9.84 1.43
N ALA A 135 2.60 9.64 1.19
CA ALA A 135 3.20 9.76 -0.13
C ALA A 135 2.75 8.67 -1.12
N SER A 136 2.32 7.50 -0.62
CA SER A 136 1.92 6.35 -1.45
C SER A 136 0.45 6.38 -1.90
N GLY A 137 -0.26 7.48 -1.75
CA GLY A 137 -1.68 7.64 -2.10
C GLY A 137 -2.10 7.07 -3.46
N PRO A 138 -1.37 7.30 -4.56
CA PRO A 138 -1.73 6.80 -5.88
C PRO A 138 -1.77 5.28 -6.00
N ALA A 139 -0.99 4.55 -5.18
CA ALA A 139 -0.93 3.09 -5.22
C ALA A 139 -2.24 2.42 -4.75
N PHE A 140 -3.00 3.11 -3.88
CA PHE A 140 -4.26 2.60 -3.32
C PHE A 140 -5.50 3.02 -4.10
N ARG A 141 -5.37 3.87 -5.14
CA ARG A 141 -6.49 4.34 -5.97
C ARG A 141 -6.78 3.46 -7.18
N ARG A 142 -5.90 2.48 -7.46
CA ARG A 142 -5.96 1.64 -8.65
C ARG A 142 -6.49 0.22 -8.37
N GLY A 143 -7.08 0.04 -7.19
CA GLY A 143 -7.68 -1.25 -6.81
C GLY A 143 -9.19 -1.30 -7.02
#